data_9a7e7f48d4f96536abef9289f9ceece9
#
_entry.id   9a7e7f48d4f96536abef9289f9ceece9
#
_cell.length_a   1.000
_cell.length_b   1.000
_cell.length_c   1.000
_cell.angle_alpha   90.00
_cell.angle_beta   90.00
_cell.angle_gamma   90.00
#
_symmetry.space_group_name_H-M   'P 1'
#
loop_
_entity.id
_entity.type
_entity.pdbx_description
1 polymer ?
#
loop_
_entity_poly.entity_id
_entity_poly.type
_entity_poly.pdbx_seq_one_letter_code
_entity_poly.pdbx_strand_id
1 'polypeptide(L)'
;LTQQSTASELIGGKLSTLPSSPGVYLMRDADDRIIYIGKALSLRNRVRSYFGSRRGLDPKTRRLVARIADFEFIVTDTEVEALILENNLIKRHQPRYNVMLRDDKQYLYLKITTAETYPRVMTTRRVVKDGSRYFGPYPNAKQLRQTLKLLNRIFPYRTCRLDMDKVWDRACLKYDIGRCNAPCIRVVSVEDYRHVIAQTINFLDGHHEPILEALETGMKRASAELRFETAASFRDRLLAVRRVVSEQKVMDPSGRNQDVIGIAREGREAIGQVLTIRNGKLIGRNSFRLTATGDEPMGELVSEFVREYYGRSEQVPKQVLLPAEIYDLEVVSDWLSSMRDGRVEVRVPKRGALRKLVKLAEVNARDTLEVERKAFLTSERRLRHALRQISESMELRRLPRRIECYDISHIQGSLTVASMVVFEDGVAKKD
;
A
#
# COMPACT_ATOMS: atom_id res chain seq x y z
N LEU A 1 5.79 -18.87 -41.66
CA LEU A 1 7.02 -19.60 -41.27
C LEU A 1 8.25 -18.69 -41.20
N THR A 2 8.29 -17.53 -41.88
CA THR A 2 9.47 -16.64 -41.98
C THR A 2 9.69 -15.70 -40.78
N GLN A 3 8.66 -15.35 -40.04
CA GLN A 3 8.80 -14.43 -38.87
C GLN A 3 9.31 -15.12 -37.58
N GLN A 4 9.03 -16.41 -37.40
CA GLN A 4 9.52 -17.15 -36.23
C GLN A 4 10.99 -17.56 -36.35
N SER A 5 11.54 -17.72 -37.53
CA SER A 5 12.95 -18.04 -37.75
C SER A 5 13.86 -16.81 -37.47
N THR A 6 13.46 -15.62 -37.89
CA THR A 6 14.19 -14.35 -37.64
C THR A 6 14.23 -13.96 -36.16
N ALA A 7 13.14 -14.15 -35.40
CA ALA A 7 13.11 -13.88 -33.96
C ALA A 7 14.04 -14.83 -33.18
N SER A 8 14.12 -16.10 -33.59
CA SER A 8 15.00 -17.11 -32.95
C SER A 8 16.49 -16.80 -33.18
N GLU A 9 16.86 -16.33 -34.37
CA GLU A 9 18.22 -15.93 -34.70
C GLU A 9 18.66 -14.64 -34.00
N LEU A 10 17.78 -13.65 -33.90
CA LEU A 10 18.01 -12.42 -33.15
C LEU A 10 18.21 -12.68 -31.66
N ILE A 11 17.36 -13.51 -31.05
CA ILE A 11 17.49 -13.90 -29.64
C ILE A 11 18.81 -14.67 -29.43
N GLY A 12 19.19 -15.57 -30.32
CA GLY A 12 20.42 -16.35 -30.25
C GLY A 12 21.68 -15.44 -30.25
N GLY A 13 21.71 -14.43 -31.10
CA GLY A 13 22.77 -13.43 -31.15
C GLY A 13 22.87 -12.63 -29.86
N LYS A 14 21.77 -12.11 -29.35
CA LYS A 14 21.73 -11.37 -28.07
C LYS A 14 22.11 -12.22 -26.86
N LEU A 15 21.76 -13.51 -26.83
CA LEU A 15 22.12 -14.43 -25.75
C LEU A 15 23.65 -14.65 -25.64
N SER A 16 24.38 -14.56 -26.75
CA SER A 16 25.84 -14.71 -26.76
C SER A 16 26.56 -13.51 -26.14
N THR A 17 26.00 -12.30 -26.24
CA THR A 17 26.58 -11.02 -25.77
C THR A 17 26.21 -10.67 -24.33
N LEU A 18 25.36 -11.48 -23.66
CA LEU A 18 24.92 -11.20 -22.30
C LEU A 18 26.09 -11.19 -21.30
N PRO A 19 26.21 -10.12 -20.47
CA PRO A 19 27.21 -10.03 -19.42
C PRO A 19 26.85 -10.96 -18.23
N SER A 20 27.85 -11.29 -17.43
CA SER A 20 27.66 -12.05 -16.19
C SER A 20 27.37 -11.13 -14.99
N SER A 21 27.25 -9.84 -15.20
CA SER A 21 26.97 -8.82 -14.20
C SER A 21 25.52 -8.83 -13.74
N PRO A 22 25.23 -8.27 -12.54
CA PRO A 22 23.87 -8.00 -12.09
C PRO A 22 23.14 -7.05 -13.04
N GLY A 23 21.81 -7.14 -13.07
CA GLY A 23 21.02 -6.22 -13.88
C GLY A 23 19.56 -6.63 -14.00
N VAL A 24 18.85 -5.89 -14.83
CA VAL A 24 17.42 -6.07 -15.12
C VAL A 24 17.25 -6.41 -16.59
N TYR A 25 16.36 -7.36 -16.89
CA TYR A 25 16.00 -7.71 -18.26
C TYR A 25 14.51 -7.47 -18.48
N LEU A 26 14.17 -7.02 -19.70
CA LEU A 26 12.82 -6.68 -20.14
C LEU A 26 12.48 -7.58 -21.32
N MET A 27 11.46 -8.42 -21.18
CA MET A 27 10.97 -9.31 -22.24
C MET A 27 9.85 -8.62 -23.01
N ARG A 28 9.92 -8.64 -24.34
CA ARG A 28 8.96 -8.02 -25.26
C ARG A 28 8.22 -9.09 -26.07
N ASP A 29 6.97 -8.81 -26.41
CA ASP A 29 6.18 -9.63 -27.34
C ASP A 29 6.37 -9.15 -28.80
N ALA A 30 5.66 -9.81 -29.72
CA ALA A 30 5.72 -9.48 -31.15
C ALA A 30 5.19 -8.07 -31.51
N ASP A 31 4.41 -7.45 -30.61
CA ASP A 31 3.89 -6.10 -30.74
C ASP A 31 4.83 -5.06 -30.05
N ASP A 32 6.05 -5.44 -29.71
CA ASP A 32 7.06 -4.62 -28.99
C ASP A 32 6.61 -4.17 -27.59
N ARG A 33 5.62 -4.84 -26.98
CA ARG A 33 5.16 -4.54 -25.63
C ARG A 33 5.99 -5.27 -24.60
N ILE A 34 6.38 -4.57 -23.55
CA ILE A 34 7.05 -5.20 -22.40
C ILE A 34 6.03 -6.07 -21.67
N ILE A 35 6.26 -7.39 -21.67
CA ILE A 35 5.37 -8.38 -21.07
C ILE A 35 5.88 -8.92 -19.74
N TYR A 36 7.20 -8.83 -19.48
CA TYR A 36 7.82 -9.24 -18.23
C TYR A 36 9.08 -8.44 -17.97
N ILE A 37 9.34 -8.11 -16.71
CA ILE A 37 10.57 -7.49 -16.23
C ILE A 37 11.09 -8.35 -15.08
N GLY A 38 12.39 -8.62 -15.06
CA GLY A 38 13.02 -9.39 -13.98
C GLY A 38 14.45 -8.96 -13.71
N LYS A 39 14.90 -9.14 -12.47
CA LYS A 39 16.30 -8.95 -12.08
C LYS A 39 17.11 -10.23 -12.21
N ALA A 40 18.41 -10.07 -12.29
CA ALA A 40 19.36 -11.16 -12.28
C ALA A 40 20.62 -10.78 -11.51
N LEU A 41 21.20 -11.73 -10.77
CA LEU A 41 22.56 -11.67 -10.23
C LEU A 41 23.58 -11.81 -11.38
N SER A 42 23.26 -12.66 -12.35
CA SER A 42 23.98 -12.84 -13.60
C SER A 42 22.98 -12.85 -14.75
N LEU A 43 22.94 -11.76 -15.51
CA LEU A 43 22.04 -11.61 -16.67
C LEU A 43 22.22 -12.78 -17.64
N ARG A 44 23.46 -13.20 -17.91
CA ARG A 44 23.77 -14.34 -18.77
C ARG A 44 23.08 -15.62 -18.31
N ASN A 45 23.24 -15.98 -17.05
CA ASN A 45 22.69 -17.24 -16.52
C ASN A 45 21.17 -17.20 -16.45
N ARG A 46 20.62 -16.09 -15.96
CA ARG A 46 19.17 -15.94 -15.76
C ARG A 46 18.42 -15.87 -17.08
N VAL A 47 18.85 -15.05 -18.04
CA VAL A 47 18.15 -14.91 -19.31
C VAL A 47 18.26 -16.19 -20.13
N ARG A 48 19.44 -16.83 -20.15
CA ARG A 48 19.61 -18.14 -20.84
C ARG A 48 18.71 -19.22 -20.27
N SER A 49 18.40 -19.20 -18.96
CA SER A 49 17.54 -20.22 -18.35
C SER A 49 16.11 -20.24 -18.92
N TYR A 50 15.62 -19.13 -19.46
CA TYR A 50 14.32 -19.09 -20.15
C TYR A 50 14.34 -19.79 -21.51
N PHE A 51 15.46 -19.75 -22.21
CA PHE A 51 15.59 -20.27 -23.59
C PHE A 51 16.29 -21.65 -23.65
N GLY A 52 16.62 -22.22 -22.50
CA GLY A 52 17.19 -23.56 -22.38
C GLY A 52 16.14 -24.67 -22.55
N SER A 53 16.40 -25.85 -21.93
CA SER A 53 15.47 -26.98 -22.02
C SER A 53 14.09 -26.63 -21.47
N ARG A 54 13.05 -26.87 -22.26
CA ARG A 54 11.64 -26.67 -21.86
C ARG A 54 11.16 -27.68 -20.79
N ARG A 55 11.96 -28.74 -20.51
CA ARG A 55 11.67 -29.71 -19.46
C ARG A 55 11.98 -29.11 -18.09
N GLY A 56 10.93 -28.94 -17.24
CA GLY A 56 11.07 -28.39 -15.88
C GLY A 56 10.67 -26.94 -15.74
N LEU A 57 10.32 -26.21 -16.80
CA LEU A 57 9.76 -24.87 -16.68
C LEU A 57 8.35 -24.92 -16.07
N ASP A 58 8.10 -24.05 -15.08
CA ASP A 58 6.77 -23.87 -14.52
C ASP A 58 5.77 -23.36 -15.59
N PRO A 59 4.45 -23.54 -15.40
CA PRO A 59 3.46 -23.18 -16.40
C PRO A 59 3.43 -21.70 -16.78
N LYS A 60 3.78 -20.78 -15.84
CA LYS A 60 3.89 -19.33 -16.09
C LYS A 60 5.05 -19.05 -17.03
N THR A 61 6.24 -19.53 -16.68
CA THR A 61 7.46 -19.33 -17.48
C THR A 61 7.30 -19.92 -18.88
N ARG A 62 6.65 -21.09 -19.02
CA ARG A 62 6.36 -21.69 -20.33
C ARG A 62 5.47 -20.80 -21.19
N ARG A 63 4.41 -20.20 -20.62
CA ARG A 63 3.52 -19.26 -21.32
C ARG A 63 4.21 -17.95 -21.66
N LEU A 64 5.07 -17.46 -20.77
CA LEU A 64 5.89 -16.28 -21.00
C LEU A 64 6.83 -16.50 -22.17
N VAL A 65 7.66 -17.56 -22.12
CA VAL A 65 8.65 -17.90 -23.15
C VAL A 65 8.00 -18.07 -24.54
N ALA A 66 6.80 -18.65 -24.61
CA ALA A 66 6.07 -18.80 -25.86
C ALA A 66 5.64 -17.47 -26.51
N ARG A 67 5.69 -16.36 -25.78
CA ARG A 67 5.30 -15.00 -26.25
C ARG A 67 6.46 -14.05 -26.40
N ILE A 68 7.65 -14.40 -25.92
CA ILE A 68 8.85 -13.56 -26.07
C ILE A 68 9.26 -13.52 -27.52
N ALA A 69 9.28 -12.33 -28.09
CA ALA A 69 9.80 -12.07 -29.43
C ALA A 69 11.18 -11.40 -29.37
N ASP A 70 11.46 -10.61 -28.33
CA ASP A 70 12.74 -9.93 -28.10
C ASP A 70 12.97 -9.69 -26.61
N PHE A 71 14.19 -9.31 -26.24
CA PHE A 71 14.52 -8.86 -24.91
C PHE A 71 15.58 -7.75 -24.94
N GLU A 72 15.53 -6.91 -23.91
CA GLU A 72 16.54 -5.90 -23.58
C GLU A 72 17.10 -6.16 -22.19
N PHE A 73 18.25 -5.59 -21.88
CA PHE A 73 18.80 -5.66 -20.53
C PHE A 73 19.51 -4.36 -20.14
N ILE A 74 19.56 -4.10 -18.84
CA ILE A 74 20.26 -2.97 -18.23
C ILE A 74 21.19 -3.55 -17.18
N VAL A 75 22.48 -3.28 -17.29
CA VAL A 75 23.50 -3.72 -16.31
C VAL A 75 23.45 -2.75 -15.13
N THR A 76 23.64 -3.28 -13.93
CA THR A 76 23.78 -2.51 -12.68
C THR A 76 25.06 -2.92 -11.96
N ASP A 77 25.53 -2.07 -11.06
CA ASP A 77 26.74 -2.37 -10.29
C ASP A 77 26.49 -3.36 -9.17
N THR A 78 25.27 -3.35 -8.60
CA THR A 78 24.87 -4.22 -7.47
C THR A 78 23.52 -4.89 -7.70
N GLU A 79 23.28 -5.99 -6.96
CA GLU A 79 21.97 -6.66 -6.93
C GLU A 79 20.88 -5.78 -6.33
N VAL A 80 21.20 -4.95 -5.35
CA VAL A 80 20.27 -4.02 -4.72
C VAL A 80 19.82 -2.98 -5.74
N GLU A 81 20.73 -2.45 -6.55
CA GLU A 81 20.38 -1.56 -7.66
C GLU A 81 19.49 -2.24 -8.70
N ALA A 82 19.82 -3.50 -9.06
CA ALA A 82 18.96 -4.28 -9.95
C ALA A 82 17.55 -4.44 -9.38
N LEU A 83 17.42 -4.71 -8.08
CA LEU A 83 16.13 -4.82 -7.39
C LEU A 83 15.32 -3.52 -7.43
N ILE A 84 15.97 -2.38 -7.14
CA ILE A 84 15.34 -1.05 -7.17
C ILE A 84 14.91 -0.69 -8.59
N LEU A 85 15.78 -0.93 -9.58
CA LEU A 85 15.49 -0.66 -10.97
C LEU A 85 14.34 -1.52 -11.51
N GLU A 86 14.34 -2.82 -11.21
CA GLU A 86 13.25 -3.75 -11.53
C GLU A 86 11.91 -3.23 -11.01
N ASN A 87 11.84 -2.87 -9.71
CA ASN A 87 10.63 -2.35 -9.08
C ASN A 87 10.13 -1.06 -9.75
N ASN A 88 11.04 -0.14 -10.10
CA ASN A 88 10.68 1.11 -10.78
C ASN A 88 10.16 0.85 -12.20
N LEU A 89 10.78 -0.07 -12.94
CA LEU A 89 10.36 -0.42 -14.29
C LEU A 89 9.03 -1.17 -14.30
N ILE A 90 8.79 -2.09 -13.35
CA ILE A 90 7.50 -2.77 -13.18
C ILE A 90 6.39 -1.74 -12.92
N LYS A 91 6.61 -0.78 -12.02
CA LYS A 91 5.65 0.29 -11.73
C LYS A 91 5.34 1.16 -12.96
N ARG A 92 6.36 1.44 -13.77
CA ARG A 92 6.23 2.28 -14.97
C ARG A 92 5.49 1.59 -16.11
N HIS A 93 5.85 0.32 -16.38
CA HIS A 93 5.39 -0.43 -17.57
C HIS A 93 4.22 -1.37 -17.28
N GLN A 94 3.98 -1.74 -16.02
CA GLN A 94 2.92 -2.63 -15.58
C GLN A 94 2.81 -3.92 -16.44
N PRO A 95 3.88 -4.73 -16.54
CA PRO A 95 3.94 -5.86 -17.46
C PRO A 95 2.95 -6.96 -17.04
N ARG A 96 2.32 -7.58 -18.02
CA ARG A 96 1.24 -8.57 -17.81
C ARG A 96 1.65 -9.81 -16.98
N TYR A 97 2.93 -10.20 -17.03
CA TYR A 97 3.44 -11.40 -16.36
C TYR A 97 4.12 -11.13 -15.03
N ASN A 98 4.19 -9.87 -14.60
CA ASN A 98 4.61 -9.54 -13.24
C ASN A 98 3.42 -9.53 -12.28
N VAL A 99 3.67 -9.88 -11.03
CA VAL A 99 2.68 -9.68 -9.96
C VAL A 99 2.61 -8.20 -9.62
N MET A 100 1.42 -7.68 -9.43
CA MET A 100 1.21 -6.26 -9.13
C MET A 100 0.17 -6.09 -8.04
N LEU A 101 0.35 -5.04 -7.24
CA LEU A 101 -0.71 -4.57 -6.34
C LEU A 101 -1.83 -3.93 -7.17
N ARG A 102 -3.05 -4.43 -6.99
CA ARG A 102 -4.25 -3.78 -7.54
C ARG A 102 -4.55 -2.49 -6.79
N ASP A 103 -5.12 -1.51 -7.49
CA ASP A 103 -5.62 -0.25 -6.91
C ASP A 103 -4.55 0.59 -6.16
N ASP A 104 -3.29 0.40 -6.48
CA ASP A 104 -2.15 1.07 -5.88
C ASP A 104 -2.23 2.62 -5.93
N LYS A 105 -2.81 3.17 -7.00
CA LYS A 105 -3.02 4.62 -7.18
C LYS A 105 -4.02 5.21 -6.17
N GLN A 106 -4.76 4.36 -5.45
CA GLN A 106 -5.80 4.77 -4.50
C GLN A 106 -5.33 4.76 -3.05
N TYR A 107 -4.15 4.20 -2.75
CA TYR A 107 -3.67 4.09 -1.37
C TYR A 107 -3.42 5.48 -0.77
N LEU A 108 -3.88 5.65 0.45
CA LEU A 108 -3.70 6.86 1.23
C LEU A 108 -2.55 6.71 2.21
N TYR A 109 -1.90 7.83 2.46
CA TYR A 109 -0.91 7.99 3.52
C TYR A 109 -1.41 9.05 4.49
N LEU A 110 -1.12 8.87 5.76
CA LEU A 110 -1.19 9.94 6.72
C LEU A 110 0.13 10.70 6.64
N LYS A 111 0.07 12.01 6.41
CA LYS A 111 1.22 12.90 6.33
C LYS A 111 1.21 13.86 7.50
N ILE A 112 2.36 14.02 8.16
CA ILE A 112 2.62 15.04 9.17
C ILE A 112 3.73 15.96 8.65
N THR A 113 3.42 17.23 8.44
CA THR A 113 4.32 18.22 7.82
C THR A 113 5.35 18.74 8.82
N THR A 114 6.27 17.89 9.26
CA THR A 114 7.24 18.18 10.35
C THR A 114 8.17 19.34 10.05
N ALA A 115 8.38 19.69 8.79
CA ALA A 115 9.17 20.85 8.37
C ALA A 115 8.46 22.20 8.61
N GLU A 116 7.13 22.23 8.75
CA GLU A 116 6.39 23.46 9.03
C GLU A 116 6.59 23.89 10.50
N THR A 117 6.54 25.20 10.79
CA THR A 117 6.60 25.74 12.16
C THR A 117 5.49 25.16 13.04
N TYR A 118 4.29 25.10 12.52
CA TYR A 118 3.15 24.43 13.11
C TYR A 118 2.71 23.27 12.20
N PRO A 119 3.24 22.06 12.38
CA PRO A 119 2.92 20.91 11.53
C PRO A 119 1.42 20.62 11.48
N ARG A 120 0.94 20.14 10.34
CA ARG A 120 -0.43 19.67 10.20
C ARG A 120 -0.48 18.18 9.90
N VAL A 121 -1.58 17.55 10.28
CA VAL A 121 -1.86 16.15 9.97
C VAL A 121 -2.92 16.10 8.88
N MET A 122 -2.61 15.38 7.80
CA MET A 122 -3.47 15.29 6.63
C MET A 122 -3.34 13.93 5.92
N THR A 123 -4.20 13.69 4.95
CA THR A 123 -4.07 12.54 4.04
C THR A 123 -3.49 12.97 2.70
N THR A 124 -2.67 12.10 2.12
CA THR A 124 -2.12 12.28 0.76
C THR A 124 -2.09 10.94 0.03
N ARG A 125 -2.03 10.98 -1.30
CA ARG A 125 -1.73 9.80 -2.14
C ARG A 125 -0.30 9.79 -2.66
N ARG A 126 0.43 10.89 -2.44
CA ARG A 126 1.82 11.02 -2.90
C ARG A 126 2.74 11.14 -1.71
N VAL A 127 3.77 10.34 -1.71
CA VAL A 127 4.91 10.45 -0.80
C VAL A 127 5.98 11.28 -1.50
N VAL A 128 6.50 12.31 -0.84
CA VAL A 128 7.50 13.23 -1.39
C VAL A 128 8.58 13.42 -0.33
N LYS A 129 9.84 13.46 -0.72
CA LYS A 129 10.96 13.75 0.18
C LYS A 129 11.00 15.26 0.51
N ASP A 130 10.12 15.69 1.38
CA ASP A 130 9.94 17.09 1.81
C ASP A 130 10.17 17.30 3.32
N GLY A 131 10.82 16.35 3.99
CA GLY A 131 11.04 16.39 5.43
C GLY A 131 9.79 16.08 6.27
N SER A 132 8.66 15.74 5.65
CA SER A 132 7.45 15.29 6.37
C SER A 132 7.56 13.82 6.78
N ARG A 133 6.81 13.46 7.83
CA ARG A 133 6.64 12.04 8.21
C ARG A 133 5.41 11.46 7.53
N TYR A 134 5.56 10.26 6.99
CA TYR A 134 4.48 9.54 6.33
C TYR A 134 4.23 8.20 7.02
N PHE A 135 2.96 7.84 7.13
CA PHE A 135 2.49 6.57 7.69
C PHE A 135 1.57 5.89 6.69
N GLY A 136 1.74 4.61 6.47
CA GLY A 136 0.99 3.84 5.48
C GLY A 136 1.91 2.96 4.62
N PRO A 137 1.44 2.43 3.47
CA PRO A 137 0.18 2.74 2.78
C PRO A 137 -1.06 2.15 3.46
N TYR A 138 -2.19 2.90 3.41
CA TYR A 138 -3.49 2.46 3.90
C TYR A 138 -4.41 2.12 2.72
N PRO A 139 -4.78 0.85 2.53
CA PRO A 139 -5.67 0.44 1.44
C PRO A 139 -7.12 0.87 1.67
N ASN A 140 -7.52 1.08 2.93
CA ASN A 140 -8.89 1.45 3.30
C ASN A 140 -9.01 2.92 3.75
N ALA A 141 -9.51 3.76 2.85
CA ALA A 141 -9.70 5.19 3.12
C ALA A 141 -10.70 5.48 4.28
N LYS A 142 -11.73 4.65 4.45
CA LYS A 142 -12.71 4.81 5.54
C LYS A 142 -12.05 4.56 6.89
N GLN A 143 -11.26 3.52 7.00
CA GLN A 143 -10.53 3.17 8.22
C GLN A 143 -9.52 4.25 8.58
N LEU A 144 -8.74 4.76 7.62
CA LEU A 144 -7.81 5.86 7.86
C LEU A 144 -8.52 7.13 8.35
N ARG A 145 -9.68 7.48 7.76
CA ARG A 145 -10.47 8.64 8.22
C ARG A 145 -10.98 8.46 9.65
N GLN A 146 -11.36 7.25 10.04
CA GLN A 146 -11.75 6.94 11.42
C GLN A 146 -10.57 7.11 12.39
N THR A 147 -9.40 6.60 12.03
CA THR A 147 -8.15 6.79 12.78
C THR A 147 -7.83 8.28 12.94
N LEU A 148 -7.90 9.07 11.87
CA LEU A 148 -7.66 10.52 11.95
C LEU A 148 -8.65 11.25 12.85
N LYS A 149 -9.94 10.87 12.81
CA LYS A 149 -10.95 11.45 13.71
C LYS A 149 -10.62 11.17 15.17
N LEU A 150 -10.19 9.94 15.47
CA LEU A 150 -9.76 9.55 16.81
C LEU A 150 -8.51 10.30 17.24
N LEU A 151 -7.47 10.34 16.42
CA LEU A 151 -6.24 11.07 16.68
C LEU A 151 -6.50 12.57 16.96
N ASN A 152 -7.35 13.21 16.14
CA ASN A 152 -7.70 14.61 16.32
C ASN A 152 -8.55 14.87 17.57
N ARG A 153 -9.16 13.83 18.15
CA ARG A 153 -9.85 13.91 19.45
C ARG A 153 -8.88 13.83 20.62
N ILE A 154 -7.83 13.03 20.47
CA ILE A 154 -6.81 12.82 21.50
C ILE A 154 -5.81 13.98 21.48
N PHE A 155 -5.34 14.35 20.29
CA PHE A 155 -4.32 15.36 20.04
C PHE A 155 -4.91 16.51 19.22
N PRO A 156 -5.09 17.70 19.79
CA PRO A 156 -5.75 18.82 19.11
C PRO A 156 -4.79 19.54 18.14
N TYR A 157 -4.44 18.90 17.04
CA TYR A 157 -3.60 19.45 15.98
C TYR A 157 -4.43 20.12 14.87
N ARG A 158 -3.79 21.02 14.11
CA ARG A 158 -4.42 21.66 12.95
C ARG A 158 -4.52 20.71 11.76
N THR A 159 -5.58 20.89 10.97
CA THR A 159 -5.79 20.20 9.69
C THR A 159 -6.01 21.17 8.53
N CYS A 160 -6.09 22.48 8.84
CA CYS A 160 -6.32 23.55 7.88
C CYS A 160 -5.08 23.83 7.02
N ARG A 161 -5.31 24.57 5.93
CA ARG A 161 -4.25 25.02 4.99
C ARG A 161 -3.92 26.51 5.18
N LEU A 162 -4.33 27.09 6.32
CA LEU A 162 -4.04 28.50 6.57
C LEU A 162 -2.53 28.73 6.66
N ASP A 163 -2.11 29.87 6.16
CA ASP A 163 -0.76 30.37 6.30
C ASP A 163 -0.50 30.69 7.78
N MET A 164 0.49 30.04 8.39
CA MET A 164 0.84 30.20 9.80
C MET A 164 1.88 31.30 10.04
N ASP A 165 2.41 31.92 9.00
CA ASP A 165 3.27 33.10 9.13
C ASP A 165 2.43 34.35 9.46
N LYS A 166 1.15 34.32 9.12
CA LYS A 166 0.16 35.35 9.46
C LYS A 166 -0.55 35.04 10.77
N VAL A 167 -0.88 36.08 11.52
CA VAL A 167 -1.79 36.01 12.67
C VAL A 167 -3.21 36.30 12.18
N TRP A 168 -4.14 35.44 12.52
CA TRP A 168 -5.53 35.54 12.12
C TRP A 168 -6.36 36.15 13.25
N ASP A 169 -7.43 36.88 12.94
CA ASP A 169 -8.23 37.60 13.93
C ASP A 169 -9.03 36.68 14.85
N ARG A 170 -9.44 35.51 14.35
CA ARG A 170 -10.22 34.54 15.13
C ARG A 170 -9.89 33.09 14.79
N ALA A 171 -10.05 32.23 15.79
CA ALA A 171 -9.97 30.79 15.60
C ALA A 171 -11.19 30.25 14.83
N CYS A 172 -11.02 29.07 14.24
CA CYS A 172 -12.13 28.36 13.62
C CYS A 172 -12.84 27.44 14.64
N LEU A 173 -14.05 26.96 14.30
CA LEU A 173 -14.86 26.06 15.11
C LEU A 173 -14.08 24.86 15.71
N LYS A 174 -13.00 24.40 15.09
CA LYS A 174 -12.19 23.30 15.65
C LYS A 174 -11.50 23.66 16.96
N TYR A 175 -11.22 24.91 17.20
CA TYR A 175 -10.71 25.37 18.49
C TYR A 175 -11.82 25.29 19.55
N ASP A 176 -13.00 25.82 19.25
CA ASP A 176 -14.11 25.85 20.19
C ASP A 176 -14.55 24.45 20.63
N ILE A 177 -14.48 23.48 19.72
CA ILE A 177 -14.78 22.06 20.02
C ILE A 177 -13.56 21.23 20.49
N GLY A 178 -12.46 21.87 20.86
CA GLY A 178 -11.26 21.23 21.42
C GLY A 178 -10.51 20.29 20.47
N ARG A 179 -10.62 20.53 19.12
CA ARG A 179 -9.95 19.70 18.10
C ARG A 179 -8.71 20.35 17.51
N CYS A 180 -8.39 21.57 17.92
CA CYS A 180 -7.21 22.31 17.48
C CYS A 180 -6.80 23.28 18.57
N ASN A 181 -5.50 23.43 18.81
CA ASN A 181 -4.94 24.40 19.78
C ASN A 181 -4.80 25.82 19.17
N ALA A 182 -5.45 26.11 18.05
CA ALA A 182 -5.51 27.41 17.38
C ALA A 182 -4.14 28.11 17.21
N PRO A 183 -3.12 27.49 16.59
CA PRO A 183 -1.86 28.15 16.33
C PRO A 183 -2.00 29.39 15.42
N CYS A 184 -3.09 29.47 14.65
CA CYS A 184 -3.37 30.59 13.75
C CYS A 184 -3.58 31.92 14.47
N ILE A 185 -4.06 31.91 15.71
CA ILE A 185 -4.24 33.12 16.56
C ILE A 185 -3.22 33.19 17.70
N ARG A 186 -2.14 32.39 17.63
CA ARG A 186 -1.00 32.37 18.58
C ARG A 186 -1.38 32.09 20.05
N VAL A 187 -2.51 31.40 20.31
CA VAL A 187 -2.90 30.96 21.65
C VAL A 187 -1.97 29.91 22.23
N VAL A 188 -1.35 29.12 21.35
CA VAL A 188 -0.38 28.08 21.74
C VAL A 188 1.02 28.45 21.26
N SER A 189 2.04 28.21 22.09
CA SER A 189 3.42 28.34 21.67
C SER A 189 3.84 27.35 20.61
N VAL A 190 4.90 27.63 19.85
CA VAL A 190 5.47 26.70 18.87
C VAL A 190 5.91 25.41 19.55
N GLU A 191 6.53 25.56 20.74
CA GLU A 191 7.06 24.44 21.50
C GLU A 191 5.96 23.51 22.01
N ASP A 192 4.93 24.06 22.66
CA ASP A 192 3.78 23.27 23.13
C ASP A 192 3.03 22.59 21.96
N TYR A 193 2.89 23.30 20.85
CA TYR A 193 2.26 22.73 19.68
C TYR A 193 3.09 21.58 19.09
N ARG A 194 4.41 21.74 18.97
CA ARG A 194 5.32 20.67 18.51
C ARG A 194 5.33 19.48 19.47
N HIS A 195 5.14 19.71 20.77
CA HIS A 195 4.97 18.63 21.73
C HIS A 195 3.72 17.78 21.43
N VAL A 196 2.58 18.40 21.09
CA VAL A 196 1.36 17.69 20.65
C VAL A 196 1.63 16.86 19.40
N ILE A 197 2.38 17.39 18.44
CA ILE A 197 2.75 16.67 17.23
C ILE A 197 3.68 15.48 17.54
N ALA A 198 4.66 15.65 18.41
CA ALA A 198 5.56 14.57 18.84
C ALA A 198 4.77 13.45 19.54
N GLN A 199 3.81 13.78 20.41
CA GLN A 199 2.90 12.79 20.99
C GLN A 199 2.05 12.08 19.95
N THR A 200 1.59 12.78 18.90
CA THR A 200 0.84 12.18 17.79
C THR A 200 1.71 11.17 17.03
N ILE A 201 2.97 11.52 16.75
CA ILE A 201 3.94 10.63 16.10
C ILE A 201 4.21 9.41 16.98
N ASN A 202 4.50 9.60 18.27
CA ASN A 202 4.73 8.52 19.23
C ASN A 202 3.54 7.56 19.30
N PHE A 203 2.32 8.08 19.27
CA PHE A 203 1.11 7.25 19.23
C PHE A 203 1.04 6.38 17.97
N LEU A 204 1.35 6.97 16.81
CA LEU A 204 1.36 6.25 15.52
C LEU A 204 2.50 5.22 15.44
N ASP A 205 3.61 5.48 16.10
CA ASP A 205 4.76 4.58 16.25
C ASP A 205 4.51 3.49 17.34
N GLY A 206 3.36 3.53 18.03
CA GLY A 206 2.97 2.52 19.05
C GLY A 206 3.52 2.78 20.45
N HIS A 207 4.15 3.93 20.70
CA HIS A 207 4.64 4.34 22.03
C HIS A 207 3.52 4.99 22.83
N HIS A 208 2.68 4.20 23.49
CA HIS A 208 1.49 4.71 24.17
C HIS A 208 1.72 5.04 25.64
N GLU A 209 2.65 4.36 26.33
CA GLU A 209 2.87 4.54 27.77
C GLU A 209 3.25 5.99 28.17
N PRO A 210 4.20 6.67 27.48
CA PRO A 210 4.51 8.06 27.81
C PRO A 210 3.32 9.01 27.62
N ILE A 211 2.42 8.70 26.70
CA ILE A 211 1.22 9.49 26.42
C ILE A 211 0.20 9.31 27.56
N LEU A 212 0.01 8.08 28.04
CA LEU A 212 -0.87 7.78 29.16
C LEU A 212 -0.40 8.49 30.42
N GLU A 213 0.90 8.43 30.72
CA GLU A 213 1.50 9.12 31.87
C GLU A 213 1.37 10.65 31.78
N ALA A 214 1.63 11.23 30.60
CA ALA A 214 1.50 12.67 30.40
C ALA A 214 0.03 13.16 30.56
N LEU A 215 -0.93 12.41 30.04
CA LEU A 215 -2.36 12.72 30.18
C LEU A 215 -2.84 12.57 31.63
N GLU A 216 -2.38 11.55 32.34
CA GLU A 216 -2.72 11.34 33.76
C GLU A 216 -2.12 12.43 34.67
N THR A 217 -0.87 12.78 34.42
CA THR A 217 -0.18 13.89 35.15
C THR A 217 -0.87 15.22 34.88
N GLY A 218 -1.20 15.51 33.62
CA GLY A 218 -1.95 16.72 33.25
C GLY A 218 -3.33 16.79 33.89
N MET A 219 -4.05 15.67 33.95
CA MET A 219 -5.34 15.56 34.63
C MET A 219 -5.22 15.88 36.13
N LYS A 220 -4.27 15.24 36.83
CA LYS A 220 -4.04 15.43 38.25
C LYS A 220 -3.66 16.90 38.56
N ARG A 221 -2.75 17.50 37.76
CA ARG A 221 -2.35 18.89 37.92
C ARG A 221 -3.52 19.86 37.73
N ALA A 222 -4.30 19.70 36.62
CA ALA A 222 -5.45 20.56 36.38
C ALA A 222 -6.51 20.45 37.47
N SER A 223 -6.70 19.25 38.05
CA SER A 223 -7.60 19.02 39.18
C SER A 223 -7.10 19.72 40.46
N ALA A 224 -5.81 19.64 40.76
CA ALA A 224 -5.20 20.33 41.92
C ALA A 224 -5.30 21.84 41.79
N GLU A 225 -5.25 22.38 40.56
CA GLU A 225 -5.42 23.81 40.27
C GLU A 225 -6.90 24.23 40.15
N LEU A 226 -7.85 23.34 40.51
CA LEU A 226 -9.31 23.55 40.45
C LEU A 226 -9.84 23.85 39.05
N ARG A 227 -9.05 23.51 37.98
CA ARG A 227 -9.46 23.68 36.57
C ARG A 227 -10.20 22.43 36.07
N PHE A 228 -11.41 22.21 36.58
CA PHE A 228 -12.16 20.95 36.42
C PHE A 228 -12.53 20.64 34.95
N GLU A 229 -12.83 21.65 34.13
CA GLU A 229 -13.10 21.40 32.68
C GLU A 229 -11.85 20.92 31.96
N THR A 230 -10.67 21.48 32.28
CA THR A 230 -9.39 21.05 31.76
C THR A 230 -9.07 19.63 32.22
N ALA A 231 -9.28 19.30 33.49
CA ALA A 231 -9.12 17.97 34.04
C ALA A 231 -10.05 16.95 33.37
N ALA A 232 -11.31 17.31 33.13
CA ALA A 232 -12.26 16.47 32.38
C ALA A 232 -11.81 16.22 30.93
N SER A 233 -11.27 17.23 30.25
CA SER A 233 -10.70 17.07 28.91
C SER A 233 -9.52 16.08 28.90
N PHE A 234 -8.60 16.16 29.87
CA PHE A 234 -7.50 15.20 30.01
C PHE A 234 -8.01 13.79 30.30
N ARG A 235 -9.01 13.63 31.20
CA ARG A 235 -9.65 12.36 31.50
C ARG A 235 -10.24 11.71 30.24
N ASP A 236 -10.99 12.49 29.46
CA ASP A 236 -11.67 11.98 28.26
C ASP A 236 -10.67 11.54 27.19
N ARG A 237 -9.55 12.26 27.05
CA ARG A 237 -8.43 11.85 26.17
C ARG A 237 -7.75 10.59 26.70
N LEU A 238 -7.47 10.52 28.00
CA LEU A 238 -6.89 9.33 28.66
C LEU A 238 -7.75 8.09 28.44
N LEU A 239 -9.07 8.19 28.63
CA LEU A 239 -10.02 7.11 28.38
C LEU A 239 -10.03 6.71 26.90
N ALA A 240 -9.94 7.66 25.96
CA ALA A 240 -9.86 7.37 24.54
C ALA A 240 -8.59 6.59 24.17
N VAL A 241 -7.42 6.99 24.71
CA VAL A 241 -6.16 6.27 24.52
C VAL A 241 -6.22 4.89 25.13
N ARG A 242 -6.66 4.76 26.39
CA ARG A 242 -6.81 3.47 27.10
C ARG A 242 -7.70 2.49 26.32
N ARG A 243 -8.80 2.96 25.74
CA ARG A 243 -9.68 2.12 24.90
C ARG A 243 -8.93 1.57 23.68
N VAL A 244 -8.19 2.41 22.97
CA VAL A 244 -7.40 1.96 21.81
C VAL A 244 -6.35 0.95 22.24
N VAL A 245 -5.62 1.24 23.32
CA VAL A 245 -4.56 0.35 23.83
C VAL A 245 -5.13 -0.98 24.35
N SER A 246 -6.29 -0.98 24.99
CA SER A 246 -6.92 -2.21 25.50
C SER A 246 -7.49 -3.10 24.39
N GLU A 247 -7.90 -2.52 23.26
CA GLU A 247 -8.34 -3.25 22.09
C GLU A 247 -7.15 -3.85 21.29
N GLN A 248 -5.93 -3.38 21.54
CA GLN A 248 -4.72 -3.91 20.90
C GLN A 248 -4.27 -5.21 21.57
N LYS A 249 -4.34 -6.31 20.81
CA LYS A 249 -3.80 -7.59 21.28
C LYS A 249 -2.28 -7.53 21.41
N VAL A 250 -1.74 -7.91 22.57
CA VAL A 250 -0.31 -8.19 22.72
C VAL A 250 0.01 -9.43 21.90
N MET A 251 0.83 -9.26 20.86
CA MET A 251 1.19 -10.32 19.93
C MET A 251 2.58 -10.88 20.21
N ASP A 252 3.47 -10.05 20.73
CA ASP A 252 4.85 -10.40 21.07
C ASP A 252 5.23 -9.82 22.43
N PRO A 253 5.29 -10.62 23.49
CA PRO A 253 5.69 -10.15 24.83
C PRO A 253 7.10 -9.57 24.90
N SER A 254 7.97 -9.88 23.92
CA SER A 254 9.34 -9.33 23.86
C SER A 254 9.41 -7.87 23.39
N GLY A 255 8.27 -7.25 23.06
CA GLY A 255 8.21 -5.84 22.68
C GLY A 255 8.83 -5.52 21.31
N ARG A 256 9.05 -6.51 20.43
CA ARG A 256 9.69 -6.29 19.14
C ARG A 256 8.82 -5.49 18.17
N ASN A 257 9.52 -4.69 17.35
CA ASN A 257 8.92 -4.02 16.18
C ASN A 257 9.07 -4.92 14.96
N GLN A 258 7.95 -5.44 14.45
CA GLN A 258 7.96 -6.39 13.34
C GLN A 258 6.73 -6.23 12.45
N ASP A 259 6.88 -6.52 11.18
CA ASP A 259 5.79 -6.71 10.25
C ASP A 259 5.65 -8.19 9.92
N VAL A 260 4.43 -8.69 9.95
CA VAL A 260 4.13 -10.09 9.67
C VAL A 260 3.32 -10.17 8.40
N ILE A 261 3.86 -10.84 7.41
CA ILE A 261 3.25 -11.01 6.10
C ILE A 261 2.55 -12.37 6.04
N GLY A 262 1.31 -12.35 5.54
CA GLY A 262 0.57 -13.55 5.18
C GLY A 262 0.03 -13.39 3.77
N ILE A 263 0.03 -14.46 2.99
CA ILE A 263 -0.54 -14.46 1.64
C ILE A 263 -1.54 -15.61 1.49
N ALA A 264 -2.68 -15.30 0.90
CA ALA A 264 -3.63 -16.27 0.42
C ALA A 264 -3.85 -16.08 -1.08
N ARG A 265 -3.92 -17.18 -1.82
CA ARG A 265 -4.13 -17.17 -3.28
C ARG A 265 -5.17 -18.20 -3.68
N GLU A 266 -6.02 -17.82 -4.62
CA GLU A 266 -6.95 -18.71 -5.32
C GLU A 266 -6.97 -18.33 -6.82
N GLY A 267 -6.39 -19.18 -7.64
CA GLY A 267 -6.19 -18.90 -9.06
C GLY A 267 -5.32 -17.67 -9.28
N ARG A 268 -5.87 -16.66 -9.95
CA ARG A 268 -5.17 -15.39 -10.25
C ARG A 268 -5.36 -14.31 -9.20
N GLU A 269 -6.25 -14.53 -8.25
CA GLU A 269 -6.51 -13.57 -7.18
C GLU A 269 -5.69 -13.94 -5.95
N ALA A 270 -5.03 -12.98 -5.37
CA ALA A 270 -4.33 -13.15 -4.12
C ALA A 270 -4.51 -11.93 -3.21
N ILE A 271 -4.45 -12.18 -1.91
CA ILE A 271 -4.45 -11.15 -0.87
C ILE A 271 -3.14 -11.26 -0.11
N GLY A 272 -2.39 -10.16 -0.08
CA GLY A 272 -1.29 -9.95 0.84
C GLY A 272 -1.78 -9.25 2.10
N GLN A 273 -1.60 -9.87 3.27
CA GLN A 273 -1.93 -9.31 4.57
C GLN A 273 -0.67 -8.87 5.27
N VAL A 274 -0.65 -7.63 5.77
CA VAL A 274 0.41 -7.12 6.63
C VAL A 274 -0.16 -6.85 8.01
N LEU A 275 0.39 -7.51 9.03
CA LEU A 275 0.15 -7.21 10.44
C LEU A 275 1.31 -6.38 10.96
N THR A 276 1.05 -5.12 11.30
CA THR A 276 2.06 -4.19 11.82
C THR A 276 2.11 -4.29 13.33
N ILE A 277 3.21 -4.80 13.87
CA ILE A 277 3.44 -4.95 15.31
C ILE A 277 4.50 -3.96 15.74
N ARG A 278 4.19 -3.13 16.74
CA ARG A 278 5.11 -2.16 17.34
C ARG A 278 5.06 -2.29 18.85
N ASN A 279 6.22 -2.33 19.49
CA ASN A 279 6.34 -2.59 20.93
C ASN A 279 5.56 -3.85 21.37
N GLY A 280 5.57 -4.90 20.53
CA GLY A 280 4.85 -6.15 20.77
C GLY A 280 3.33 -6.08 20.61
N LYS A 281 2.74 -4.91 20.35
CA LYS A 281 1.30 -4.69 20.18
C LYS A 281 0.92 -4.61 18.70
N LEU A 282 -0.20 -5.22 18.30
CA LEU A 282 -0.73 -5.11 16.96
C LEU A 282 -1.35 -3.72 16.76
N ILE A 283 -0.69 -2.87 15.97
CA ILE A 283 -1.15 -1.51 15.68
C ILE A 283 -1.86 -1.35 14.33
N GLY A 284 -1.63 -2.27 13.40
CA GLY A 284 -2.23 -2.23 12.08
C GLY A 284 -2.47 -3.60 11.46
N ARG A 285 -3.55 -3.68 10.68
CA ARG A 285 -3.90 -4.83 9.84
C ARG A 285 -4.36 -4.33 8.49
N ASN A 286 -3.52 -4.52 7.48
CA ASN A 286 -3.77 -4.04 6.13
C ASN A 286 -3.79 -5.20 5.14
N SER A 287 -4.81 -5.25 4.29
CA SER A 287 -4.98 -6.26 3.24
C SER A 287 -4.81 -5.61 1.87
N PHE A 288 -4.02 -6.21 1.02
CA PHE A 288 -3.69 -5.70 -0.31
C PHE A 288 -4.07 -6.73 -1.36
N ARG A 289 -4.79 -6.31 -2.40
CA ARG A 289 -5.09 -7.17 -3.54
C ARG A 289 -3.89 -7.27 -4.46
N LEU A 290 -3.59 -8.51 -4.84
CA LEU A 290 -2.56 -8.85 -5.82
C LEU A 290 -3.21 -9.45 -7.06
N THR A 291 -2.69 -9.12 -8.21
CA THR A 291 -2.98 -9.86 -9.44
C THR A 291 -1.81 -10.80 -9.70
N ALA A 292 -2.06 -12.09 -9.56
CA ALA A 292 -1.13 -13.16 -9.82
C ALA A 292 -1.37 -13.75 -11.22
N THR A 293 -0.42 -14.50 -11.76
CA THR A 293 -0.64 -15.27 -12.98
C THR A 293 -1.34 -16.61 -12.71
N GLY A 294 -1.33 -17.04 -11.44
CA GLY A 294 -2.00 -18.24 -10.93
C GLY A 294 -1.09 -19.44 -10.74
N ASP A 295 0.06 -19.49 -11.42
CA ASP A 295 0.95 -20.65 -11.45
C ASP A 295 2.33 -20.38 -10.85
N GLU A 296 2.60 -19.14 -10.39
CA GLU A 296 3.89 -18.80 -9.78
C GLU A 296 4.09 -19.51 -8.44
N PRO A 297 5.34 -19.89 -8.09
CA PRO A 297 5.67 -20.39 -6.77
C PRO A 297 5.33 -19.37 -5.67
N MET A 298 4.92 -19.85 -4.50
CA MET A 298 4.55 -18.97 -3.38
C MET A 298 5.71 -18.05 -2.97
N GLY A 299 6.96 -18.53 -3.01
CA GLY A 299 8.13 -17.70 -2.70
C GLY A 299 8.30 -16.51 -3.64
N GLU A 300 8.01 -16.68 -4.94
CA GLU A 300 8.04 -15.58 -5.93
C GLU A 300 6.94 -14.55 -5.62
N LEU A 301 5.73 -15.02 -5.36
CA LEU A 301 4.60 -14.15 -4.99
C LEU A 301 4.89 -13.35 -3.70
N VAL A 302 5.51 -13.99 -2.70
CA VAL A 302 5.92 -13.33 -1.45
C VAL A 302 7.00 -12.29 -1.71
N SER A 303 8.05 -12.62 -2.49
CA SER A 303 9.14 -11.71 -2.82
C SER A 303 8.62 -10.47 -3.55
N GLU A 304 7.77 -10.65 -4.56
CA GLU A 304 7.16 -9.53 -5.30
C GLU A 304 6.25 -8.68 -4.42
N PHE A 305 5.46 -9.30 -3.54
CA PHE A 305 4.63 -8.55 -2.58
C PHE A 305 5.49 -7.71 -1.63
N VAL A 306 6.57 -8.27 -1.07
CA VAL A 306 7.49 -7.54 -0.18
C VAL A 306 8.08 -6.33 -0.89
N ARG A 307 8.54 -6.50 -2.13
CA ARG A 307 9.12 -5.40 -2.94
C ARG A 307 8.10 -4.31 -3.24
N GLU A 308 6.90 -4.68 -3.65
CA GLU A 308 5.82 -3.74 -3.94
C GLU A 308 5.37 -2.98 -2.68
N TYR A 309 5.22 -3.67 -1.56
CA TYR A 309 4.79 -3.06 -0.30
C TYR A 309 5.83 -2.09 0.24
N TYR A 310 7.07 -2.54 0.44
CA TYR A 310 8.13 -1.68 1.00
C TYR A 310 8.65 -0.65 0.01
N GLY A 311 8.58 -0.89 -1.28
CA GLY A 311 8.85 0.13 -2.29
C GLY A 311 7.90 1.34 -2.24
N ARG A 312 6.83 1.26 -1.44
CA ARG A 312 5.83 2.33 -1.19
C ARG A 312 5.76 2.75 0.27
N SER A 313 6.37 1.99 1.18
CA SER A 313 6.37 2.27 2.62
C SER A 313 7.65 2.99 3.01
N GLU A 314 7.54 4.07 3.78
CA GLU A 314 8.71 4.72 4.38
C GLU A 314 9.12 4.10 5.71
N GLN A 315 8.26 3.26 6.29
CA GLN A 315 8.52 2.63 7.58
C GLN A 315 8.91 1.17 7.40
N VAL A 316 10.16 0.88 7.64
CA VAL A 316 10.68 -0.49 7.66
C VAL A 316 10.95 -0.89 9.13
N PRO A 317 10.38 -2.01 9.65
CA PRO A 317 10.61 -2.48 11.01
C PRO A 317 11.99 -3.13 11.15
N LYS A 318 12.36 -3.48 12.40
CA LYS A 318 13.60 -4.25 12.66
C LYS A 318 13.51 -5.71 12.14
N GLN A 319 12.29 -6.24 12.04
CA GLN A 319 12.08 -7.63 11.64
C GLN A 319 10.87 -7.75 10.70
N VAL A 320 11.02 -8.55 9.66
CA VAL A 320 9.95 -8.93 8.72
C VAL A 320 9.79 -10.44 8.72
N LEU A 321 8.57 -10.92 9.01
CA LEU A 321 8.25 -12.34 9.02
C LEU A 321 7.49 -12.70 7.75
N LEU A 322 7.97 -13.72 7.04
CA LEU A 322 7.44 -14.17 5.77
C LEU A 322 6.74 -15.53 5.89
N PRO A 323 5.72 -15.81 5.05
CA PRO A 323 5.01 -17.09 5.04
C PRO A 323 5.75 -18.20 4.31
N ALA A 324 6.66 -17.86 3.36
CA ALA A 324 7.43 -18.79 2.55
C ALA A 324 8.86 -18.29 2.32
N GLU A 325 9.75 -19.19 2.01
CA GLU A 325 11.12 -18.87 1.61
C GLU A 325 11.12 -18.17 0.24
N ILE A 326 11.97 -17.15 0.11
CA ILE A 326 12.18 -16.40 -1.11
C ILE A 326 13.62 -16.59 -1.59
N TYR A 327 13.82 -16.63 -2.90
CA TYR A 327 15.15 -16.90 -3.48
C TYR A 327 16.18 -15.80 -3.20
N ASP A 328 15.71 -14.56 -3.03
CA ASP A 328 16.49 -13.34 -2.90
C ASP A 328 16.44 -12.76 -1.47
N LEU A 329 16.35 -13.61 -0.46
CA LEU A 329 16.16 -13.23 0.94
C LEU A 329 17.25 -12.30 1.44
N GLU A 330 18.50 -12.54 1.12
CA GLU A 330 19.64 -11.70 1.51
C GLU A 330 19.55 -10.33 0.85
N VAL A 331 19.32 -10.28 -0.46
CA VAL A 331 19.19 -9.02 -1.21
C VAL A 331 18.03 -8.17 -0.71
N VAL A 332 16.89 -8.79 -0.42
CA VAL A 332 15.72 -8.10 0.17
C VAL A 332 16.06 -7.59 1.57
N SER A 333 16.77 -8.36 2.39
CA SER A 333 17.21 -7.95 3.72
C SER A 333 18.15 -6.75 3.67
N ASP A 334 19.11 -6.75 2.75
CA ASP A 334 20.06 -5.65 2.55
C ASP A 334 19.37 -4.40 2.03
N TRP A 335 18.47 -4.55 1.07
CA TRP A 335 17.65 -3.47 0.57
C TRP A 335 16.80 -2.82 1.67
N LEU A 336 16.09 -3.62 2.46
CA LEU A 336 15.29 -3.11 3.57
C LEU A 336 16.16 -2.46 4.66
N SER A 337 17.37 -2.99 4.88
CA SER A 337 18.33 -2.43 5.82
C SER A 337 18.85 -1.07 5.35
N SER A 338 19.09 -0.89 4.05
CA SER A 338 19.47 0.40 3.47
C SER A 338 18.34 1.43 3.57
N MET A 339 17.08 1.01 3.38
CA MET A 339 15.93 1.91 3.54
C MET A 339 15.71 2.36 4.98
N ARG A 340 16.02 1.50 5.94
CA ARG A 340 15.82 1.75 7.37
C ARG A 340 16.98 2.54 8.00
N ASP A 341 18.14 2.61 7.35
CA ASP A 341 19.40 3.04 7.94
C ASP A 341 19.76 2.21 9.19
N GLY A 342 19.71 0.87 9.02
CA GLY A 342 20.04 -0.08 10.08
C GLY A 342 19.52 -1.49 9.77
N ARG A 343 20.11 -2.48 10.43
CA ARG A 343 19.86 -3.90 10.14
C ARG A 343 18.38 -4.27 10.23
N VAL A 344 17.88 -4.97 9.20
CA VAL A 344 16.55 -5.57 9.13
C VAL A 344 16.70 -7.08 9.02
N GLU A 345 16.07 -7.81 9.93
CA GLU A 345 16.04 -9.26 9.90
C GLU A 345 14.81 -9.73 9.12
N VAL A 346 15.01 -10.33 7.95
CA VAL A 346 13.96 -10.99 7.17
C VAL A 346 14.04 -12.49 7.42
N ARG A 347 12.96 -13.11 7.89
CA ARG A 347 12.98 -14.54 8.20
C ARG A 347 11.64 -15.25 7.96
N VAL A 348 11.74 -16.56 7.71
CA VAL A 348 10.61 -17.47 7.59
C VAL A 348 10.56 -18.35 8.85
N PRO A 349 9.67 -18.09 9.82
CA PRO A 349 9.61 -18.86 11.04
C PRO A 349 8.98 -20.24 10.79
N LYS A 350 9.66 -21.31 11.17
CA LYS A 350 9.20 -22.70 10.99
C LYS A 350 8.38 -23.22 12.18
N ARG A 351 8.58 -22.66 13.41
CA ARG A 351 7.93 -23.11 14.66
C ARG A 351 7.80 -21.97 15.68
N GLY A 352 7.06 -22.24 16.77
CA GLY A 352 6.93 -21.32 17.90
C GLY A 352 5.97 -20.14 17.67
N ALA A 353 6.08 -19.12 18.53
CA ALA A 353 5.20 -17.95 18.54
C ALA A 353 5.21 -17.16 17.22
N LEU A 354 6.40 -16.98 16.62
CA LEU A 354 6.52 -16.27 15.36
C LEU A 354 5.80 -16.97 14.21
N ARG A 355 5.84 -18.32 14.15
CA ARG A 355 5.06 -19.08 13.15
C ARG A 355 3.56 -18.93 13.36
N LYS A 356 3.10 -18.86 14.62
CA LYS A 356 1.68 -18.59 14.93
C LYS A 356 1.24 -17.21 14.40
N LEU A 357 2.10 -16.20 14.50
CA LEU A 357 1.81 -14.87 13.95
C LEU A 357 1.68 -14.90 12.42
N VAL A 358 2.59 -15.58 11.73
CA VAL A 358 2.50 -15.75 10.27
C VAL A 358 1.22 -16.50 9.89
N LYS A 359 0.90 -17.59 10.60
CA LYS A 359 -0.34 -18.33 10.38
C LYS A 359 -1.59 -17.46 10.60
N LEU A 360 -1.57 -16.59 11.60
CA LEU A 360 -2.63 -15.61 11.80
C LEU A 360 -2.79 -14.67 10.61
N ALA A 361 -1.68 -14.17 10.06
CA ALA A 361 -1.70 -13.33 8.87
C ALA A 361 -2.22 -14.09 7.64
N GLU A 362 -1.81 -15.35 7.45
CA GLU A 362 -2.31 -16.23 6.37
C GLU A 362 -3.82 -16.48 6.48
N VAL A 363 -4.34 -16.76 7.67
CA VAL A 363 -5.78 -16.94 7.91
C VAL A 363 -6.54 -15.66 7.58
N ASN A 364 -6.08 -14.52 8.08
CA ASN A 364 -6.71 -13.23 7.78
C ASN A 364 -6.69 -12.89 6.28
N ALA A 365 -5.62 -13.25 5.57
CA ALA A 365 -5.54 -13.09 4.12
C ALA A 365 -6.60 -13.95 3.42
N ARG A 366 -6.77 -15.21 3.86
CA ARG A 366 -7.76 -16.15 3.32
C ARG A 366 -9.19 -15.69 3.56
N ASP A 367 -9.51 -15.29 4.80
CA ASP A 367 -10.83 -14.77 5.14
C ASP A 367 -11.18 -13.54 4.30
N THR A 368 -10.20 -12.63 4.10
CA THR A 368 -10.39 -11.45 3.25
C THR A 368 -10.65 -11.85 1.80
N LEU A 369 -9.88 -12.80 1.26
CA LEU A 369 -10.05 -13.29 -0.11
C LEU A 369 -11.45 -13.90 -0.33
N GLU A 370 -11.92 -14.71 0.62
CA GLU A 370 -13.26 -15.30 0.57
C GLU A 370 -14.38 -14.26 0.61
N VAL A 371 -14.27 -13.27 1.52
CA VAL A 371 -15.25 -12.18 1.63
C VAL A 371 -15.32 -11.37 0.36
N GLU A 372 -14.16 -11.01 -0.20
CA GLU A 372 -14.10 -10.24 -1.44
C GLU A 372 -14.67 -11.01 -2.64
N ARG A 373 -14.35 -12.31 -2.73
CA ARG A 373 -14.90 -13.17 -3.78
C ARG A 373 -16.42 -13.30 -3.68
N LYS A 374 -16.96 -13.51 -2.47
CA LYS A 374 -18.42 -13.54 -2.27
C LYS A 374 -19.07 -12.21 -2.66
N ALA A 375 -18.44 -11.08 -2.31
CA ALA A 375 -18.92 -9.75 -2.69
C ALA A 375 -18.89 -9.56 -4.21
N PHE A 376 -17.83 -10.00 -4.88
CA PHE A 376 -17.70 -9.94 -6.34
C PHE A 376 -18.80 -10.77 -7.03
N LEU A 377 -18.98 -12.03 -6.66
CA LEU A 377 -20.03 -12.90 -7.20
C LEU A 377 -21.45 -12.34 -6.99
N THR A 378 -21.68 -11.74 -5.83
CA THR A 378 -22.96 -11.08 -5.52
C THR A 378 -23.14 -9.84 -6.38
N SER A 379 -22.12 -9.04 -6.59
CA SER A 379 -22.14 -7.88 -7.46
C SER A 379 -22.40 -8.26 -8.91
N GLU A 380 -21.73 -9.28 -9.42
CA GLU A 380 -21.92 -9.78 -10.79
C GLU A 380 -23.35 -10.30 -11.02
N ARG A 381 -23.91 -11.03 -10.05
CA ARG A 381 -25.32 -11.47 -10.10
C ARG A 381 -26.28 -10.30 -10.12
N ARG A 382 -26.05 -9.25 -9.29
CA ARG A 382 -26.86 -8.03 -9.27
C ARG A 382 -26.78 -7.28 -10.61
N LEU A 383 -25.59 -7.13 -11.17
CA LEU A 383 -25.40 -6.50 -12.48
C LEU A 383 -26.14 -7.23 -13.60
N ARG A 384 -25.98 -8.56 -13.67
CA ARG A 384 -26.72 -9.36 -14.65
C ARG A 384 -28.23 -9.27 -14.46
N HIS A 385 -28.71 -9.23 -13.23
CA HIS A 385 -30.12 -9.04 -12.94
C HIS A 385 -30.61 -7.65 -13.38
N ALA A 386 -29.88 -6.58 -13.10
CA ALA A 386 -30.19 -5.23 -13.53
C ALA A 386 -30.21 -5.11 -15.07
N LEU A 387 -29.23 -5.71 -15.77
CA LEU A 387 -29.21 -5.71 -17.23
C LEU A 387 -30.42 -6.48 -17.84
N ARG A 388 -30.87 -7.56 -17.18
CA ARG A 388 -32.10 -8.28 -17.58
C ARG A 388 -33.32 -7.42 -17.40
N GLN A 389 -33.46 -6.76 -16.24
CA GLN A 389 -34.58 -5.83 -15.98
C GLN A 389 -34.63 -4.71 -17.01
N ILE A 390 -33.50 -4.10 -17.38
CA ILE A 390 -33.42 -3.09 -18.44
C ILE A 390 -33.86 -3.70 -19.78
N SER A 391 -33.37 -4.90 -20.13
CA SER A 391 -33.73 -5.58 -21.36
C SER A 391 -35.22 -5.87 -21.45
N GLU A 392 -35.84 -6.30 -20.34
CA GLU A 392 -37.28 -6.58 -20.25
C GLU A 392 -38.10 -5.29 -20.31
N SER A 393 -37.73 -4.26 -19.55
CA SER A 393 -38.47 -2.99 -19.50
C SER A 393 -38.44 -2.21 -20.81
N MET A 394 -37.36 -2.40 -21.60
CA MET A 394 -37.18 -1.72 -22.88
C MET A 394 -37.47 -2.65 -24.07
N GLU A 395 -38.00 -3.85 -23.83
CA GLU A 395 -38.31 -4.86 -24.85
C GLU A 395 -37.15 -5.16 -25.83
N LEU A 396 -35.92 -5.17 -25.28
CA LEU A 396 -34.72 -5.40 -26.08
C LEU A 396 -34.60 -6.87 -26.48
N ARG A 397 -34.26 -7.13 -27.74
CA ARG A 397 -34.04 -8.48 -28.24
C ARG A 397 -32.84 -9.22 -27.67
N ARG A 398 -31.89 -8.47 -27.09
CA ARG A 398 -30.63 -9.00 -26.49
C ARG A 398 -30.27 -8.17 -25.24
N LEU A 399 -29.52 -8.78 -24.33
CA LEU A 399 -28.96 -8.06 -23.17
C LEU A 399 -28.04 -6.92 -23.64
N PRO A 400 -28.24 -5.68 -23.13
CA PRO A 400 -27.41 -4.55 -23.52
C PRO A 400 -26.01 -4.70 -22.91
N ARG A 401 -25.00 -4.92 -23.75
CA ARG A 401 -23.60 -4.96 -23.32
C ARG A 401 -22.96 -3.59 -23.21
N ARG A 402 -23.45 -2.65 -24.03
CA ARG A 402 -22.99 -1.26 -24.03
C ARG A 402 -24.20 -0.35 -23.92
N ILE A 403 -24.16 0.55 -22.95
CA ILE A 403 -25.20 1.56 -22.67
C ILE A 403 -24.51 2.90 -22.71
N GLU A 404 -24.99 3.81 -23.52
CA GLU A 404 -24.52 5.19 -23.61
C GLU A 404 -25.63 6.13 -23.15
N CYS A 405 -25.29 7.10 -22.33
CA CYS A 405 -26.20 8.15 -21.90
C CYS A 405 -25.60 9.49 -22.26
N TYR A 406 -26.38 10.32 -22.94
CA TYR A 406 -26.00 11.65 -23.37
C TYR A 406 -26.82 12.68 -22.59
N ASP A 407 -26.13 13.64 -21.98
CA ASP A 407 -26.76 14.82 -21.39
C ASP A 407 -26.35 16.06 -22.20
N ILE A 408 -27.35 16.82 -22.67
CA ILE A 408 -27.13 18.00 -23.48
C ILE A 408 -27.61 19.19 -22.67
N SER A 409 -26.69 20.09 -22.36
CA SER A 409 -26.96 21.30 -21.56
C SER A 409 -26.65 22.55 -22.39
N HIS A 410 -27.46 23.59 -22.24
CA HIS A 410 -27.25 24.89 -22.89
C HIS A 410 -27.64 26.04 -21.96
N ILE A 411 -27.05 27.20 -22.15
CA ILE A 411 -27.38 28.44 -21.46
C ILE A 411 -28.30 29.28 -22.36
N GLN A 412 -29.59 29.31 -22.04
CA GLN A 412 -30.61 30.10 -22.78
C GLN A 412 -30.55 29.89 -24.31
N GLY A 413 -30.38 28.67 -24.77
CA GLY A 413 -30.31 28.32 -26.19
C GLY A 413 -28.97 28.56 -26.86
N SER A 414 -27.94 28.99 -26.13
CA SER A 414 -26.58 29.21 -26.61
C SER A 414 -25.58 28.36 -25.84
N LEU A 415 -24.32 28.20 -26.35
CA LEU A 415 -23.23 27.47 -25.72
C LEU A 415 -23.61 26.03 -25.37
N THR A 416 -24.20 25.31 -26.31
CA THR A 416 -24.60 23.92 -26.15
C THR A 416 -23.36 23.05 -25.89
N VAL A 417 -23.37 22.30 -24.79
CA VAL A 417 -22.38 21.30 -24.43
C VAL A 417 -23.08 19.96 -24.23
N ALA A 418 -22.38 18.88 -24.55
CA ALA A 418 -22.86 17.51 -24.33
C ALA A 418 -21.86 16.75 -23.49
N SER A 419 -22.37 15.96 -22.54
CA SER A 419 -21.60 14.94 -21.84
C SER A 419 -22.10 13.56 -22.19
N MET A 420 -21.18 12.59 -22.23
CA MET A 420 -21.50 11.19 -22.49
C MET A 420 -20.94 10.33 -21.37
N VAL A 421 -21.76 9.42 -20.85
CA VAL A 421 -21.31 8.35 -19.97
C VAL A 421 -21.54 7.01 -20.63
N VAL A 422 -20.58 6.10 -20.50
CA VAL A 422 -20.61 4.78 -21.12
C VAL A 422 -20.57 3.71 -20.03
N PHE A 423 -21.43 2.71 -20.15
CA PHE A 423 -21.39 1.50 -19.36
C PHE A 423 -21.13 0.31 -20.28
N GLU A 424 -20.19 -0.55 -19.90
CA GLU A 424 -19.93 -1.83 -20.57
C GLU A 424 -20.21 -2.97 -19.58
N ASP A 425 -21.03 -3.94 -19.99
CA ASP A 425 -21.51 -5.07 -19.16
C ASP A 425 -22.05 -4.63 -17.77
N GLY A 426 -22.72 -3.46 -17.74
CA GLY A 426 -23.33 -2.87 -16.53
C GLY A 426 -22.36 -2.10 -15.63
N VAL A 427 -21.10 -1.97 -16.01
CA VAL A 427 -20.08 -1.22 -15.24
C VAL A 427 -19.72 0.07 -15.97
N ALA A 428 -19.65 1.19 -15.25
CA ALA A 428 -19.21 2.46 -15.83
C ALA A 428 -17.79 2.35 -16.38
N LYS A 429 -17.63 2.63 -17.67
CA LYS A 429 -16.32 2.70 -18.33
C LYS A 429 -15.66 4.01 -17.94
N LYS A 430 -14.53 3.90 -17.25
CA LYS A 430 -13.66 5.04 -16.94
C LYS A 430 -12.46 4.94 -17.87
N ASP A 431 -12.26 5.97 -18.68
CA ASP A 431 -11.05 6.11 -19.49
C ASP A 431 -9.86 6.52 -18.62
#